data_0b5892f99d04e279a7924cad4eb80a62
#
_entry.id   0b5892f99d04e279a7924cad4eb80a62
#
_cell.length_a   1.000
_cell.length_b   1.000
_cell.length_c   1.000
_cell.angle_alpha   90.00
_cell.angle_beta   90.00
_cell.angle_gamma   90.00
#
_symmetry.space_group_name_H-M   'P 1'
#
loop_
_entity.id
_entity.type
_entity.pdbx_description
1 polymer ?
#
loop_
_entity_poly.entity_id
_entity_poly.type
_entity_poly.pdbx_seq_one_letter_code
_entity_poly.pdbx_strand_id
1 'polypeptide(L)'
;MRVFLSIQHPDLKVFHEIEVSNRTTAGELLSTSYIQELLEPLQNEFEIGVNGELLDGKYLPLPEQYRLSPDDRVEVLRELFQDPKDRRRKNITE
;
A
#
# COMPACT_ATOMS: atom_id res chain seq x y z
N MET A 1 18.24 -4.92 -3.16
CA MET A 1 17.33 -6.07 -3.35
C MET A 1 16.18 -5.67 -4.24
N ARG A 2 15.55 -6.64 -4.85
CA ARG A 2 14.43 -6.40 -5.75
C ARG A 2 13.13 -6.53 -5.01
N VAL A 3 12.24 -5.57 -5.22
CA VAL A 3 10.86 -5.65 -4.73
C VAL A 3 9.93 -5.25 -5.86
N PHE A 4 8.65 -5.43 -5.65
CA PHE A 4 7.65 -5.10 -6.65
C PHE A 4 6.67 -4.07 -6.08
N LEU A 5 6.19 -3.20 -6.96
CA LEU A 5 5.13 -2.26 -6.63
C LEU A 5 3.94 -2.56 -7.51
N SER A 6 2.81 -2.85 -6.89
CA SER A 6 1.58 -3.14 -7.60
C SER A 6 0.54 -2.11 -7.17
N ILE A 7 0.03 -1.34 -8.11
CA ILE A 7 -1.04 -0.38 -7.85
C ILE A 7 -2.30 -0.90 -8.50
N GLN A 8 -3.28 -1.23 -7.69
CA GLN A 8 -4.54 -1.77 -8.18
C GLN A 8 -5.67 -0.89 -7.67
N HIS A 9 -5.83 0.24 -8.33
CA HIS A 9 -6.82 1.23 -8.00
C HIS A 9 -7.67 1.46 -9.25
N PRO A 10 -8.97 1.77 -9.13
CA PRO A 10 -9.80 1.99 -10.32
C PRO A 10 -9.23 3.03 -11.25
N ASP A 11 -8.53 4.03 -10.71
CA ASP A 11 -7.99 5.12 -11.50
C ASP A 11 -6.56 4.90 -11.96
N LEU A 12 -5.89 3.82 -11.50
CA LEU A 12 -4.50 3.61 -11.86
C LEU A 12 -4.13 2.16 -11.62
N LYS A 13 -3.59 1.52 -12.65
CA LYS A 13 -3.12 0.14 -12.54
C LYS A 13 -1.70 0.07 -13.06
N VAL A 14 -0.77 -0.27 -12.18
CA VAL A 14 0.66 -0.26 -12.47
C VAL A 14 1.31 -1.45 -11.79
N PHE A 15 2.35 -2.00 -12.43
CA PHE A 15 3.16 -3.02 -11.81
C PHE A 15 4.61 -2.77 -12.21
N HIS A 16 5.46 -2.51 -11.20
CA HIS A 16 6.87 -2.20 -11.43
C HIS A 16 7.76 -3.07 -10.58
N GLU A 17 8.91 -3.40 -11.14
CA GLU A 17 9.99 -4.02 -10.39
C GLU A 17 10.96 -2.92 -10.00
N ILE A 18 11.34 -2.85 -8.72
CA ILE A 18 12.13 -1.73 -8.19
C ILE A 18 13.30 -2.28 -7.38
N GLU A 19 14.47 -1.69 -7.60
CA GLU A 19 15.66 -2.00 -6.80
C GLU A 19 15.72 -1.07 -5.61
N VAL A 20 15.89 -1.62 -4.41
CA VAL A 20 16.01 -0.82 -3.18
C VAL A 20 17.09 -1.42 -2.31
N SER A 21 17.51 -0.67 -1.31
CA SER A 21 18.50 -1.17 -0.36
C SER A 21 17.85 -2.19 0.56
N ASN A 22 18.70 -2.98 1.22
CA ASN A 22 18.21 -4.01 2.14
C ASN A 22 17.58 -3.46 3.40
N ARG A 23 17.66 -2.15 3.59
CA ARG A 23 17.11 -1.51 4.79
C ARG A 23 15.86 -0.69 4.51
N THR A 24 15.35 -0.77 3.30
CA THR A 24 14.22 0.07 2.91
C THR A 24 12.94 -0.43 3.56
N THR A 25 12.17 0.49 4.14
CA THR A 25 10.83 0.17 4.60
C THR A 25 9.83 0.44 3.49
N ALA A 26 8.62 -0.11 3.65
CA ALA A 26 7.55 0.17 2.69
C ALA A 26 7.26 1.65 2.63
N GLY A 27 7.27 2.32 3.79
CA GLY A 27 7.02 3.77 3.82
C GLY A 27 8.08 4.54 3.05
N GLU A 28 9.35 4.14 3.18
CA GLU A 28 10.42 4.80 2.44
C GLU A 28 10.26 4.62 0.94
N LEU A 29 9.90 3.41 0.53
CA LEU A 29 9.66 3.15 -0.89
C LEU A 29 8.55 4.07 -1.41
N LEU A 30 7.46 4.16 -0.68
CA LEU A 30 6.32 4.96 -1.11
C LEU A 30 6.61 6.46 -1.07
N SER A 31 7.61 6.87 -0.31
CA SER A 31 7.99 8.28 -0.21
C SER A 31 8.91 8.74 -1.32
N THR A 32 9.38 7.83 -2.17
CA THR A 32 10.20 8.18 -3.30
C THR A 32 9.45 9.12 -4.23
N SER A 33 10.14 10.15 -4.73
CA SER A 33 9.48 11.16 -5.56
C SER A 33 8.75 10.57 -6.75
N TYR A 34 9.38 9.61 -7.43
CA TYR A 34 8.78 8.96 -8.58
C TYR A 34 7.44 8.30 -8.21
N ILE A 35 7.42 7.61 -7.08
CA ILE A 35 6.22 6.89 -6.67
C ILE A 35 5.18 7.85 -6.14
N GLN A 36 5.60 8.90 -5.46
CA GLN A 36 4.66 9.93 -5.01
C GLN A 36 3.94 10.55 -6.20
N GLU A 37 4.65 10.77 -7.30
CA GLU A 37 4.00 11.28 -8.49
C GLU A 37 3.01 10.29 -9.06
N LEU A 38 3.33 9.01 -9.02
CA LEU A 38 2.38 8.00 -9.47
C LEU A 38 1.12 7.97 -8.63
N LEU A 39 1.27 8.22 -7.32
CA LEU A 39 0.15 8.10 -6.41
C LEU A 39 -0.68 9.38 -6.30
N GLU A 40 -0.18 10.48 -6.84
CA GLU A 40 -0.86 11.76 -6.69
C GLU A 40 -2.31 11.73 -7.18
N PRO A 41 -2.61 11.12 -8.34
CA PRO A 41 -4.01 11.09 -8.80
C PRO A 41 -4.95 10.37 -7.85
N LEU A 42 -4.44 9.54 -6.96
CA LEU A 42 -5.27 8.78 -6.04
C LEU A 42 -5.68 9.57 -4.81
N GLN A 43 -5.06 10.74 -4.58
CA GLN A 43 -5.45 11.68 -3.54
C GLN A 43 -5.52 11.02 -2.16
N ASN A 44 -4.57 10.13 -1.86
CA ASN A 44 -4.49 9.43 -0.58
C ASN A 44 -5.69 8.52 -0.29
N GLU A 45 -6.46 8.19 -1.31
CA GLU A 45 -7.60 7.29 -1.14
C GLU A 45 -7.17 5.87 -1.46
N PHE A 46 -6.23 5.35 -0.68
CA PHE A 46 -5.73 4.01 -0.89
C PHE A 46 -5.20 3.45 0.43
N GLU A 47 -5.01 2.15 0.43
CA GLU A 47 -4.39 1.44 1.55
C GLU A 47 -3.19 0.70 1.04
N ILE A 48 -2.25 0.42 1.94
CA ILE A 48 -0.99 -0.21 1.60
C ILE A 48 -0.96 -1.61 2.18
N GLY A 49 -0.55 -2.56 1.35
CA GLY A 49 -0.36 -3.92 1.79
C GLY A 49 0.95 -4.48 1.27
N VAL A 50 1.32 -5.63 1.78
CA VAL A 50 2.48 -6.37 1.30
C VAL A 50 2.08 -7.83 1.19
N ASN A 51 2.23 -8.39 -0.01
CA ASN A 51 1.97 -9.81 -0.26
C ASN A 51 0.58 -10.23 0.18
N GLY A 52 -0.40 -9.34 -0.02
CA GLY A 52 -1.79 -9.65 0.27
C GLY A 52 -2.27 -9.32 1.66
N GLU A 53 -1.41 -8.72 2.49
CA GLU A 53 -1.77 -8.37 3.86
C GLU A 53 -1.61 -6.89 4.10
N LEU A 54 -2.57 -6.27 4.77
CA LEU A 54 -2.55 -4.83 4.99
C LEU A 54 -1.49 -4.44 6.03
N LEU A 55 -0.85 -3.30 5.77
CA LEU A 55 0.09 -2.71 6.72
C LEU A 55 -0.66 -1.65 7.52
N ASP A 56 -1.55 -2.09 8.37
CA ASP A 56 -2.43 -1.18 9.10
C ASP A 56 -2.11 -1.09 10.60
N GLY A 57 -1.03 -1.71 11.03
CA GLY A 57 -0.62 -1.65 12.42
C GLY A 57 -1.29 -2.68 13.31
N LYS A 58 -2.11 -3.56 12.74
CA LYS A 58 -2.78 -4.58 13.54
C LYS A 58 -1.97 -5.87 13.55
N TYR A 59 -1.98 -6.59 12.44
CA TYR A 59 -1.17 -7.82 12.33
C TYR A 59 0.21 -7.51 11.81
N LEU A 60 0.30 -6.60 10.86
CA LEU A 60 1.57 -6.11 10.35
C LEU A 60 1.72 -4.65 10.73
N PRO A 61 2.97 -4.18 10.88
CA PRO A 61 3.18 -2.78 11.27
C PRO A 61 2.76 -1.83 10.17
N LEU A 62 2.74 -0.54 10.50
CA LEU A 62 2.49 0.49 9.51
C LEU A 62 3.62 0.50 8.48
N PRO A 63 3.36 1.06 7.28
CA PRO A 63 4.38 1.03 6.22
C PRO A 63 5.73 1.61 6.65
N GLU A 64 5.71 2.65 7.48
CA GLU A 64 6.95 3.29 7.91
C GLU A 64 7.83 2.36 8.75
N GLN A 65 7.24 1.34 9.31
CA GLN A 65 7.95 0.42 10.20
C GLN A 65 8.14 -0.95 9.59
N TYR A 66 7.56 -1.22 8.44
CA TYR A 66 7.67 -2.52 7.82
C TYR A 66 8.90 -2.57 6.93
N ARG A 67 9.90 -3.34 7.33
CA ARG A 67 11.12 -3.51 6.53
C ARG A 67 10.85 -4.50 5.41
N LEU A 68 11.14 -4.09 4.18
CA LEU A 68 10.91 -4.94 3.03
C LEU A 68 11.92 -6.08 2.97
N SER A 69 11.47 -7.21 2.45
CA SER A 69 12.32 -8.37 2.19
C SER A 69 12.42 -8.56 0.69
N PRO A 70 13.45 -9.32 0.23
CA PRO A 70 13.57 -9.56 -1.21
C PRO A 70 12.30 -10.16 -1.79
N ASP A 71 11.92 -9.66 -2.96
CA ASP A 71 10.75 -10.13 -3.70
C ASP A 71 9.42 -9.80 -3.05
N ASP A 72 9.41 -8.95 -2.01
CA ASP A 72 8.14 -8.47 -1.47
C ASP A 72 7.40 -7.67 -2.52
N ARG A 73 6.07 -7.81 -2.51
CA ARG A 73 5.21 -7.03 -3.40
C ARG A 73 4.44 -6.03 -2.56
N VAL A 74 4.81 -4.75 -2.71
CA VAL A 74 4.09 -3.66 -2.05
C VAL A 74 2.87 -3.35 -2.89
N GLU A 75 1.71 -3.35 -2.28
CA GLU A 75 0.45 -3.19 -2.98
C GLU A 75 -0.25 -1.92 -2.55
N VAL A 76 -0.64 -1.12 -3.53
CA VAL A 76 -1.47 0.05 -3.30
C VAL A 76 -2.86 -0.32 -3.74
N LEU A 77 -3.79 -0.36 -2.80
CA LEU A 77 -5.13 -0.85 -3.03
C LEU A 77 -6.13 0.25 -2.75
N ARG A 78 -7.29 0.19 -3.40
CA ARG A 78 -8.34 1.11 -3.03
C ARG A 78 -8.72 0.84 -1.58
N GLU A 79 -9.28 1.84 -0.94
CA GLU A 79 -9.63 1.70 0.47
C GLU A 79 -10.66 0.59 0.66
N LEU A 80 -10.31 -0.37 1.50
CA LEU A 80 -11.17 -1.53 1.70
C LEU A 80 -12.42 -1.19 2.48
N PHE A 81 -12.33 -0.17 3.32
CA PHE A 81 -13.52 0.23 4.07
C PHE A 81 -14.53 0.93 3.18
N GLN A 82 -14.21 1.09 1.90
CA GLN A 82 -15.21 1.53 0.93
C GLN A 82 -16.23 0.45 0.64
N ASP A 83 -15.96 -0.77 1.09
CA ASP A 83 -16.94 -1.84 0.99
C ASP A 83 -18.23 -1.40 1.66
N PRO A 84 -19.35 -1.35 0.93
CA PRO A 84 -20.61 -0.91 1.52
C PRO A 84 -21.00 -1.69 2.76
N LYS A 85 -20.64 -2.95 2.80
CA LYS A 85 -20.97 -3.79 3.94
C LYS A 85 -20.28 -3.31 5.20
N ASP A 86 -19.00 -3.01 5.11
CA ASP A 86 -18.26 -2.52 6.27
C ASP A 86 -18.77 -1.16 6.69
N ARG A 87 -19.10 -0.33 5.73
CA ARG A 87 -19.60 1.00 6.01
C ARG A 87 -20.92 0.92 6.76
N ARG A 88 -21.78 0.01 6.34
CA ARG A 88 -23.07 -0.16 7.02
C ARG A 88 -22.87 -0.58 8.47
N ARG A 89 -21.93 -1.51 8.71
CA ARG A 89 -21.69 -1.94 10.07
C ARG A 89 -21.25 -0.79 10.96
N LYS A 90 -20.39 0.04 10.45
CA LYS A 90 -19.94 1.20 11.20
C LYS A 90 -21.11 2.12 11.53
N ASN A 91 -21.98 2.33 10.57
CA ASN A 91 -23.10 3.21 10.78
C ASN A 91 -24.09 2.64 11.78
N ILE A 92 -24.24 1.34 11.77
CA ILE A 92 -25.20 0.70 12.63
C ILE A 92 -24.75 0.72 14.08
N THR A 93 -23.45 0.70 14.29
CA THR A 93 -22.95 0.70 15.67
C THR A 93 -23.09 2.04 16.35
N GLU A 94 -23.45 3.05 15.64
CA GLU A 94 -23.63 4.37 16.20
C GLU A 94 -24.85 4.51 17.06
#